data_68805d3542a406d1ef96737af20f8f68
#
_entry.id   68805d3542a406d1ef96737af20f8f68
#
_cell.length_a   1.000
_cell.length_b   1.000
_cell.length_c   1.000
_cell.angle_alpha   90.00
_cell.angle_beta   90.00
_cell.angle_gamma   90.00
#
_symmetry.space_group_name_H-M   'P 1'
#
loop_
_entity.id
_entity.type
_entity.pdbx_description
1 polymer ?
#
loop_
_entity_poly.entity_id
_entity_poly.type
_entity_poly.pdbx_seq_one_letter_code
_entity_poly.pdbx_strand_id
1 'polypeptide(L)'
;RYVTCGDLILVECLNILERFDLSALECGGAAECHLIAEALAQAFLDNFAHAADPLHGPSPLAGLASKEFAAEMAARIDRGRAQAAMSSGDPWPQQRAFAGTTQLCAMDAAGNAASLITSLGSAFGSLVLVPETGVFLGNAMQWFDPLPGRANSVGPGRMPLYAAPVLIVADNGGPIGALAASGGYRIQTAVLHALLHRLEHGLDPQAAIDAPRLHTESAGLELDARIDQATVDGLRALGHRPALGDGAGWGNPFGRPSAVWRTKAGALVPASDARAGGVAALD
;
A
#
# COMPACT_ATOMS: atom_id res chain seq x y z
N ARG A 1 20.94 1.01 0.78
CA ARG A 1 19.59 0.77 0.26
C ARG A 1 18.67 1.75 0.95
N TYR A 2 18.07 2.65 0.20
CA TYR A 2 17.06 3.54 0.74
C TYR A 2 15.75 2.77 0.77
N VAL A 3 15.19 2.59 1.96
CA VAL A 3 13.84 2.01 2.15
C VAL A 3 12.89 3.19 2.23
N THR A 4 11.89 3.24 1.36
CA THR A 4 10.86 4.25 1.42
C THR A 4 9.85 3.92 2.52
N CYS A 5 9.10 4.90 3.00
CA CYS A 5 8.03 4.66 3.99
C CYS A 5 7.01 3.62 3.48
N GLY A 6 6.66 3.68 2.20
CA GLY A 6 5.72 2.74 1.62
C GLY A 6 6.20 1.29 1.65
N ASP A 7 7.48 1.06 1.43
CA ASP A 7 8.08 -0.27 1.51
C ASP A 7 8.03 -0.80 2.95
N LEU A 8 8.30 0.06 3.95
CA LEU A 8 8.26 -0.32 5.37
C LEU A 8 6.86 -0.70 5.83
N ILE A 9 5.86 0.10 5.51
CA ILE A 9 4.45 -0.20 5.83
C ILE A 9 4.07 -1.56 5.26
N LEU A 10 4.43 -1.83 4.01
CA LEU A 10 4.11 -3.09 3.36
C LEU A 10 4.85 -4.27 4.02
N VAL A 11 6.16 -4.13 4.28
CA VAL A 11 6.96 -5.19 4.92
C VAL A 11 6.45 -5.49 6.33
N GLU A 12 6.18 -4.46 7.13
CA GLU A 12 5.63 -4.62 8.48
C GLU A 12 4.27 -5.31 8.43
N CYS A 13 3.37 -4.84 7.57
CA CYS A 13 2.05 -5.44 7.41
C CYS A 13 2.13 -6.92 7.00
N LEU A 14 2.97 -7.27 6.02
CA LEU A 14 3.18 -8.65 5.60
C LEU A 14 3.77 -9.50 6.72
N ASN A 15 4.73 -8.98 7.49
CA ASN A 15 5.32 -9.69 8.63
C ASN A 15 4.31 -9.93 9.76
N ILE A 16 3.36 -9.01 9.97
CA ILE A 16 2.25 -9.22 10.91
C ILE A 16 1.32 -10.31 10.37
N LEU A 17 0.91 -10.20 9.11
CA LEU A 17 -0.08 -11.09 8.49
C LEU A 17 0.43 -12.52 8.33
N GLU A 18 1.74 -12.75 8.14
CA GLU A 18 2.30 -14.11 8.06
C GLU A 18 2.11 -14.95 9.34
N ARG A 19 1.73 -14.30 10.47
CA ARG A 19 1.39 -14.99 11.73
C ARG A 19 0.00 -15.60 11.73
N PHE A 20 -0.77 -15.36 10.68
CA PHE A 20 -2.12 -15.87 10.50
C PHE A 20 -2.19 -16.75 9.27
N ASP A 21 -2.94 -17.84 9.33
CA ASP A 21 -3.21 -18.68 8.17
C ASP A 21 -4.32 -18.03 7.33
N LEU A 22 -3.90 -17.11 6.45
CA LEU A 22 -4.84 -16.40 5.58
C LEU A 22 -5.41 -17.33 4.50
N SER A 23 -4.66 -18.35 4.08
CA SER A 23 -5.12 -19.31 3.05
C SER A 23 -6.31 -20.13 3.50
N ALA A 24 -6.50 -20.29 4.81
CA ALA A 24 -7.65 -20.96 5.41
C ALA A 24 -8.89 -20.06 5.54
N LEU A 25 -8.78 -18.77 5.24
CA LEU A 25 -9.89 -17.82 5.31
C LEU A 25 -10.55 -17.64 3.95
N GLU A 26 -11.80 -17.22 3.98
CA GLU A 26 -12.51 -16.80 2.78
C GLU A 26 -11.88 -15.53 2.20
N CYS A 27 -11.45 -15.58 0.95
CA CYS A 27 -10.86 -14.45 0.24
C CYS A 27 -11.85 -13.27 0.17
N GLY A 28 -11.46 -12.13 0.76
CA GLY A 28 -12.32 -10.95 0.87
C GLY A 28 -13.42 -11.06 1.94
N GLY A 29 -13.46 -12.15 2.71
CA GLY A 29 -14.42 -12.33 3.80
C GLY A 29 -14.10 -11.46 5.02
N ALA A 30 -15.07 -11.34 5.94
CA ALA A 30 -14.96 -10.46 7.09
C ALA A 30 -13.76 -10.74 8.00
N ALA A 31 -13.41 -12.01 8.19
CA ALA A 31 -12.27 -12.40 9.04
C ALA A 31 -10.93 -11.99 8.41
N GLU A 32 -10.75 -12.20 7.11
CA GLU A 32 -9.56 -11.76 6.39
C GLU A 32 -9.47 -10.23 6.34
N CYS A 33 -10.54 -9.56 5.94
CA CYS A 33 -10.63 -8.10 5.89
C CYS A 33 -10.31 -7.47 7.26
N HIS A 34 -10.76 -8.09 8.36
CA HIS A 34 -10.45 -7.65 9.71
C HIS A 34 -8.94 -7.71 10.00
N LEU A 35 -8.30 -8.85 9.75
CA LEU A 35 -6.86 -9.01 9.98
C LEU A 35 -6.04 -8.05 9.12
N ILE A 36 -6.40 -7.87 7.86
CA ILE A 36 -5.74 -6.92 6.95
C ILE A 36 -5.92 -5.48 7.47
N ALA A 37 -7.13 -5.10 7.92
CA ALA A 37 -7.39 -3.77 8.44
C ALA A 37 -6.57 -3.47 9.70
N GLU A 38 -6.52 -4.40 10.66
CA GLU A 38 -5.74 -4.26 11.90
C GLU A 38 -4.23 -4.16 11.61
N ALA A 39 -3.70 -5.03 10.74
CA ALA A 39 -2.29 -5.02 10.38
C ALA A 39 -1.89 -3.74 9.62
N LEU A 40 -2.71 -3.28 8.68
CA LEU A 40 -2.47 -2.02 7.96
C LEU A 40 -2.51 -0.82 8.90
N ALA A 41 -3.54 -0.73 9.75
CA ALA A 41 -3.67 0.38 10.68
C ALA A 41 -2.46 0.45 11.62
N GLN A 42 -1.99 -0.68 12.14
CA GLN A 42 -0.79 -0.74 12.98
C GLN A 42 0.45 -0.28 12.20
N ALA A 43 0.69 -0.82 11.01
CA ALA A 43 1.86 -0.49 10.21
C ALA A 43 1.89 1.00 9.80
N PHE A 44 0.75 1.61 9.48
CA PHE A 44 0.67 3.05 9.23
C PHE A 44 0.99 3.86 10.47
N LEU A 45 0.45 3.51 11.64
CA LEU A 45 0.70 4.20 12.90
C LEU A 45 2.19 4.19 13.27
N ASP A 46 2.81 3.02 13.21
CA ASP A 46 4.21 2.84 13.58
C ASP A 46 5.13 3.59 12.62
N ASN A 47 4.82 3.55 11.34
CA ASN A 47 5.61 4.30 10.35
C ASN A 47 5.46 5.82 10.52
N PHE A 48 4.25 6.35 10.72
CA PHE A 48 4.05 7.78 10.94
C PHE A 48 4.72 8.27 12.23
N ALA A 49 4.78 7.44 13.26
CA ALA A 49 5.40 7.79 14.53
C ALA A 49 6.93 7.75 14.48
N HIS A 50 7.52 6.80 13.75
CA HIS A 50 8.93 6.43 13.92
C HIS A 50 9.77 6.49 12.65
N ALA A 51 9.20 6.35 11.45
CA ALA A 51 9.97 6.37 10.23
C ALA A 51 10.43 7.80 9.87
N ALA A 52 11.68 7.90 9.41
CA ALA A 52 12.30 9.16 9.00
C ALA A 52 13.44 8.90 8.02
N ASP A 53 13.98 9.96 7.42
CA ASP A 53 15.22 9.87 6.62
C ASP A 53 16.40 9.44 7.51
N PRO A 54 16.96 8.23 7.30
CA PRO A 54 18.01 7.68 8.14
C PRO A 54 19.35 8.44 8.03
N LEU A 55 19.50 9.30 7.03
CA LEU A 55 20.70 10.15 6.88
C LEU A 55 20.66 11.37 7.80
N HIS A 56 19.50 11.72 8.37
CA HIS A 56 19.29 12.96 9.12
C HIS A 56 18.78 12.74 10.55
N GLY A 57 18.75 11.49 11.02
CA GLY A 57 18.36 11.20 12.40
C GLY A 57 18.16 9.71 12.66
N PRO A 58 18.03 9.32 13.91
CA PRO A 58 17.71 7.94 14.23
C PRO A 58 16.33 7.57 13.70
N SER A 59 16.25 6.49 12.97
CA SER A 59 15.00 5.90 12.50
C SER A 59 15.08 4.39 12.66
N PRO A 60 14.12 3.75 13.35
CA PRO A 60 14.17 2.31 13.65
C PRO A 60 13.73 1.45 12.49
N LEU A 61 14.19 1.74 11.26
CA LEU A 61 13.74 1.08 10.03
C LEU A 61 13.93 -0.45 10.10
N ALA A 62 15.06 -0.91 10.65
CA ALA A 62 15.31 -2.34 10.81
C ALA A 62 14.39 -2.98 11.85
N GLY A 63 14.03 -2.23 12.91
CA GLY A 63 13.08 -2.67 13.93
C GLY A 63 11.68 -2.82 13.36
N LEU A 64 11.18 -1.80 12.66
CA LEU A 64 9.87 -1.83 12.00
C LEU A 64 9.74 -2.98 10.99
N ALA A 65 10.83 -3.32 10.29
CA ALA A 65 10.86 -4.43 9.34
C ALA A 65 11.17 -5.79 9.99
N SER A 66 11.36 -5.87 11.32
CA SER A 66 11.76 -7.12 11.97
C SER A 66 10.58 -8.06 12.21
N LYS A 67 10.90 -9.36 12.22
CA LYS A 67 9.90 -10.42 12.52
C LYS A 67 9.51 -10.44 14.01
N GLU A 68 10.43 -10.03 14.88
CA GLU A 68 10.23 -9.92 16.32
C GLU A 68 9.19 -8.84 16.63
N PHE A 69 9.35 -7.63 16.08
CA PHE A 69 8.40 -6.53 16.25
C PHE A 69 7.03 -6.90 15.68
N ALA A 70 6.99 -7.47 14.48
CA ALA A 70 5.75 -7.92 13.87
C ALA A 70 5.03 -9.01 14.71
N ALA A 71 5.77 -9.89 15.38
CA ALA A 71 5.18 -10.88 16.28
C ALA A 71 4.50 -10.22 17.50
N GLU A 72 5.11 -9.16 18.05
CA GLU A 72 4.50 -8.38 19.14
C GLU A 72 3.23 -7.67 18.67
N MET A 73 3.25 -7.07 17.49
CA MET A 73 2.08 -6.39 16.91
C MET A 73 0.96 -7.38 16.58
N ALA A 74 1.28 -8.53 15.98
CA ALA A 74 0.31 -9.59 15.71
C ALA A 74 -0.38 -10.12 16.98
N ALA A 75 0.37 -10.20 18.10
CA ALA A 75 -0.19 -10.63 19.38
C ALA A 75 -1.22 -9.65 19.98
N ARG A 76 -1.24 -8.40 19.52
CA ARG A 76 -2.22 -7.38 19.94
C ARG A 76 -3.54 -7.48 19.17
N ILE A 77 -3.55 -8.15 18.03
CA ILE A 77 -4.75 -8.30 17.19
C ILE A 77 -5.68 -9.32 17.82
N ASP A 78 -6.86 -8.85 18.22
CA ASP A 78 -7.96 -9.71 18.67
C ASP A 78 -8.78 -10.14 17.46
N ARG A 79 -8.76 -11.43 17.10
CA ARG A 79 -9.49 -11.97 15.94
C ARG A 79 -11.01 -11.80 16.01
N GLY A 80 -11.55 -11.56 17.19
CA GLY A 80 -12.99 -11.40 17.43
C GLY A 80 -13.44 -9.95 17.61
N ARG A 81 -12.50 -8.99 17.62
CA ARG A 81 -12.84 -7.60 17.91
C ARG A 81 -11.83 -6.62 17.34
N ALA A 82 -12.34 -5.60 16.66
CA ALA A 82 -11.52 -4.46 16.24
C ALA A 82 -11.00 -3.67 17.44
N GLN A 83 -9.77 -3.19 17.36
CA GLN A 83 -9.17 -2.35 18.39
C GLN A 83 -9.90 -0.99 18.45
N ALA A 84 -10.49 -0.69 19.62
CA ALA A 84 -11.36 0.49 19.80
C ALA A 84 -10.59 1.82 19.83
N ALA A 85 -9.31 1.79 20.08
CA ALA A 85 -8.42 2.96 20.12
C ALA A 85 -7.00 2.52 19.77
N MET A 86 -6.64 2.62 18.54
CA MET A 86 -5.23 2.70 18.19
C MET A 86 -4.76 4.10 18.57
N SER A 87 -4.11 4.22 19.70
CA SER A 87 -3.63 5.49 20.19
C SER A 87 -2.28 5.84 19.61
N SER A 88 -2.27 6.45 18.47
CA SER A 88 -1.28 7.47 18.20
C SER A 88 -2.01 8.80 18.16
N GLY A 89 -1.46 9.83 18.78
CA GLY A 89 -1.96 11.17 18.57
C GLY A 89 -1.80 11.50 17.09
N ASP A 90 -2.85 11.32 16.30
CA ASP A 90 -2.87 11.63 14.88
C ASP A 90 -2.90 13.16 14.69
N PRO A 91 -1.85 13.76 14.13
CA PRO A 91 -1.88 15.16 13.73
C PRO A 91 -2.40 15.38 12.30
N TRP A 92 -2.81 14.32 11.56
CA TRP A 92 -3.12 14.37 10.14
C TRP A 92 -4.57 14.02 9.76
N PRO A 93 -5.62 14.52 10.40
CA PRO A 93 -6.98 14.08 10.15
C PRO A 93 -7.51 14.38 8.74
N GLN A 94 -6.79 15.06 7.85
CA GLN A 94 -7.40 15.62 6.64
C GLN A 94 -6.56 15.65 5.36
N GLN A 95 -5.44 14.97 5.26
CA GLN A 95 -4.73 14.91 3.99
C GLN A 95 -5.29 13.82 3.07
N ARG A 96 -6.34 14.15 2.33
CA ARG A 96 -6.73 13.41 1.12
C ARG A 96 -5.65 13.66 0.06
N ALA A 97 -4.72 12.72 -0.08
CA ALA A 97 -3.72 12.77 -1.15
C ALA A 97 -4.41 12.51 -2.49
N PHE A 98 -4.60 13.54 -3.28
CA PHE A 98 -4.98 13.41 -4.69
C PHE A 98 -3.78 12.86 -5.45
N ALA A 99 -3.96 11.72 -6.13
CA ALA A 99 -2.89 11.00 -6.80
C ALA A 99 -2.54 11.62 -8.17
N GLY A 100 -1.39 12.24 -8.27
CA GLY A 100 -0.72 12.54 -9.54
C GLY A 100 0.42 11.56 -9.80
N THR A 101 0.16 10.25 -9.74
CA THR A 101 1.14 9.17 -9.80
C THR A 101 0.91 8.31 -11.01
N THR A 102 1.99 7.93 -11.70
CA THR A 102 1.99 6.88 -12.71
C THR A 102 2.94 5.75 -12.31
N GLN A 103 2.68 4.54 -12.80
CA GLN A 103 3.50 3.37 -12.53
C GLN A 103 3.69 2.53 -13.79
N LEU A 104 4.77 1.75 -13.79
CA LEU A 104 5.10 0.79 -14.85
C LEU A 104 5.72 -0.46 -14.23
N CYS A 105 5.28 -1.63 -14.69
CA CYS A 105 5.90 -2.91 -14.39
C CYS A 105 6.23 -3.63 -15.69
N ALA A 106 7.44 -4.18 -15.78
CA ALA A 106 7.89 -4.93 -16.95
C ALA A 106 8.69 -6.16 -16.54
N MET A 107 8.58 -7.22 -17.32
CA MET A 107 9.44 -8.40 -17.25
C MET A 107 9.74 -8.89 -18.66
N ASP A 108 10.92 -9.48 -18.86
CA ASP A 108 11.30 -10.11 -20.11
C ASP A 108 11.48 -11.63 -19.99
N ALA A 109 11.65 -12.29 -21.12
CA ALA A 109 11.85 -13.73 -21.18
C ALA A 109 13.17 -14.17 -20.52
N ALA A 110 14.18 -13.30 -20.46
CA ALA A 110 15.48 -13.57 -19.83
C ALA A 110 15.42 -13.51 -18.30
N GLY A 111 14.29 -13.05 -17.71
CA GLY A 111 14.11 -12.95 -16.26
C GLY A 111 14.46 -11.59 -15.69
N ASN A 112 14.73 -10.60 -16.51
CA ASN A 112 14.84 -9.23 -16.01
C ASN A 112 13.45 -8.71 -15.62
N ALA A 113 13.41 -7.95 -14.52
CA ALA A 113 12.17 -7.38 -14.00
C ALA A 113 12.39 -5.93 -13.57
N ALA A 114 11.42 -5.07 -13.86
CA ALA A 114 11.43 -3.67 -13.45
C ALA A 114 10.08 -3.28 -12.88
N SER A 115 10.10 -2.52 -11.79
CA SER A 115 8.93 -1.85 -11.24
C SER A 115 9.30 -0.40 -10.96
N LEU A 116 8.52 0.54 -11.49
CA LEU A 116 8.79 1.97 -11.45
C LEU A 116 7.54 2.72 -11.04
N ILE A 117 7.72 3.70 -10.15
CA ILE A 117 6.72 4.72 -9.86
C ILE A 117 7.35 6.10 -10.08
N THR A 118 6.61 6.98 -10.74
CA THR A 118 6.91 8.41 -10.80
C THR A 118 5.68 9.21 -10.38
N SER A 119 5.89 10.25 -9.58
CA SER A 119 4.78 11.00 -9.02
C SER A 119 5.11 12.47 -8.85
N LEU A 120 4.13 13.30 -9.13
CA LEU A 120 4.15 14.71 -8.74
C LEU A 120 3.60 14.94 -7.31
N GLY A 121 3.07 13.90 -6.66
CA GLY A 121 2.45 13.98 -5.32
C GLY A 121 0.98 14.40 -5.35
N SER A 122 0.63 15.36 -6.18
CA SER A 122 -0.75 15.82 -6.41
C SER A 122 -0.98 15.98 -7.92
N ALA A 123 -2.23 16.14 -8.36
CA ALA A 123 -2.53 16.54 -9.72
C ALA A 123 -1.80 17.86 -10.03
N PHE A 124 -0.99 17.88 -11.07
CA PHE A 124 -0.08 18.99 -11.43
C PHE A 124 0.94 19.38 -10.34
N GLY A 125 1.28 18.47 -9.43
CA GLY A 125 2.31 18.65 -8.41
C GLY A 125 2.03 19.81 -7.45
N SER A 126 3.02 20.70 -7.29
CA SER A 126 2.90 21.92 -6.48
C SER A 126 2.13 23.07 -7.17
N LEU A 127 1.58 22.85 -8.36
CA LEU A 127 0.98 23.86 -9.22
C LEU A 127 1.99 24.93 -9.73
N VAL A 128 3.27 24.70 -9.52
CA VAL A 128 4.33 25.58 -10.04
C VAL A 128 4.86 25.00 -11.34
N LEU A 129 4.63 25.73 -12.42
CA LEU A 129 5.20 25.47 -13.73
C LEU A 129 6.51 26.26 -13.87
N VAL A 130 7.62 25.57 -14.17
CA VAL A 130 8.88 26.24 -14.46
C VAL A 130 8.80 26.88 -15.86
N PRO A 131 8.94 28.22 -15.96
CA PRO A 131 8.84 28.90 -17.24
C PRO A 131 9.79 28.32 -18.29
N GLU A 132 9.38 28.33 -19.55
CA GLU A 132 10.16 27.90 -20.73
C GLU A 132 10.46 26.38 -20.80
N THR A 133 10.30 25.63 -19.72
CA THR A 133 10.59 24.18 -19.71
C THR A 133 9.36 23.31 -19.85
N GLY A 134 8.18 23.81 -19.48
CA GLY A 134 6.95 23.02 -19.41
C GLY A 134 6.91 22.01 -18.25
N VAL A 135 7.87 22.07 -17.31
CA VAL A 135 7.99 21.13 -16.19
C VAL A 135 7.19 21.62 -14.98
N PHE A 136 6.26 20.81 -14.49
CA PHE A 136 5.63 21.00 -13.19
C PHE A 136 6.54 20.49 -12.07
N LEU A 137 6.71 21.29 -11.01
CA LEU A 137 7.43 20.85 -9.82
C LEU A 137 6.57 19.90 -9.00
N GLY A 138 7.21 18.87 -8.46
CA GLY A 138 6.55 17.91 -7.57
C GLY A 138 6.10 18.52 -6.24
N ASN A 139 5.10 17.90 -5.61
CA ASN A 139 4.57 18.29 -4.30
C ASN A 139 4.97 17.29 -3.19
N ALA A 140 6.16 16.69 -3.30
CA ALA A 140 6.63 15.70 -2.33
C ALA A 140 6.82 16.27 -0.90
N MET A 141 6.92 17.59 -0.78
CA MET A 141 6.96 18.27 0.53
C MET A 141 5.75 17.98 1.41
N GLN A 142 4.60 17.63 0.83
CA GLN A 142 3.39 17.26 1.58
C GLN A 142 3.56 16.01 2.46
N TRP A 143 4.56 15.18 2.20
CA TRP A 143 4.84 13.98 3.00
C TRP A 143 5.76 14.22 4.20
N PHE A 144 6.29 15.41 4.38
CA PHE A 144 6.94 15.78 5.62
C PHE A 144 5.93 16.13 6.72
N ASP A 145 6.33 15.91 7.98
CA ASP A 145 5.62 16.45 9.11
C ASP A 145 5.90 17.96 9.21
N PRO A 146 4.90 18.84 9.14
CA PRO A 146 5.10 20.27 9.23
C PRO A 146 5.47 20.74 10.65
N LEU A 147 5.26 19.89 11.67
CA LEU A 147 5.58 20.24 13.05
C LEU A 147 7.06 19.99 13.34
N PRO A 148 7.78 20.97 13.91
CA PRO A 148 9.17 20.80 14.29
C PRO A 148 9.39 19.74 15.36
N GLY A 149 10.55 19.09 15.34
CA GLY A 149 10.97 18.15 16.39
C GLY A 149 10.44 16.72 16.27
N ARG A 150 9.67 16.42 15.25
CA ARG A 150 9.22 15.07 14.95
C ARG A 150 10.19 14.33 14.02
N ALA A 151 10.06 13.02 13.95
CA ALA A 151 10.96 12.17 13.16
C ALA A 151 11.06 12.64 11.69
N ASN A 152 9.93 12.84 11.03
CA ASN A 152 9.85 13.24 9.63
C ASN A 152 9.61 14.76 9.43
N SER A 153 10.04 15.62 10.37
CA SER A 153 9.90 17.08 10.22
C SER A 153 10.67 17.62 9.03
N VAL A 154 10.14 18.67 8.40
CA VAL A 154 10.82 19.43 7.35
C VAL A 154 12.21 19.87 7.82
N GLY A 155 13.23 19.68 6.99
CA GLY A 155 14.59 20.12 7.28
C GLY A 155 15.48 20.15 6.04
N PRO A 156 16.58 20.91 6.06
CA PRO A 156 17.51 21.00 4.92
C PRO A 156 18.09 19.64 4.56
N GLY A 157 18.10 19.30 3.26
CA GLY A 157 18.71 18.09 2.73
C GLY A 157 17.95 16.79 3.04
N ARG A 158 16.82 16.83 3.75
CA ARG A 158 16.04 15.65 4.09
C ARG A 158 15.17 15.17 2.94
N MET A 159 15.02 13.84 2.82
CA MET A 159 14.03 13.22 1.96
C MET A 159 12.70 13.05 2.71
N PRO A 160 11.56 13.37 2.09
CA PRO A 160 10.26 13.03 2.64
C PRO A 160 10.06 11.51 2.66
N LEU A 161 9.21 11.02 3.55
CA LEU A 161 8.74 9.64 3.55
C LEU A 161 7.82 9.42 2.34
N TYR A 162 8.36 8.87 1.27
CA TYR A 162 7.61 8.64 0.04
C TYR A 162 6.79 7.35 0.12
N ALA A 163 5.48 7.50 0.02
CA ALA A 163 4.51 6.40 0.18
C ALA A 163 4.25 5.67 -1.15
N ALA A 164 5.29 5.12 -1.77
CA ALA A 164 5.18 4.51 -3.10
C ALA A 164 6.02 3.23 -3.21
N PRO A 165 5.55 2.09 -2.65
CA PRO A 165 6.25 0.83 -2.77
C PRO A 165 6.28 0.37 -4.22
N VAL A 166 7.46 -0.05 -4.67
CA VAL A 166 7.71 -0.78 -5.91
C VAL A 166 8.26 -2.15 -5.57
N LEU A 167 7.69 -3.20 -6.13
CA LEU A 167 8.02 -4.56 -5.74
C LEU A 167 8.49 -5.41 -6.91
N ILE A 168 9.51 -6.21 -6.61
CA ILE A 168 9.85 -7.40 -7.37
C ILE A 168 9.63 -8.60 -6.43
N VAL A 169 8.73 -9.48 -6.80
CA VAL A 169 8.51 -10.75 -6.12
C VAL A 169 9.43 -11.78 -6.75
N ALA A 170 10.16 -12.50 -5.94
CA ALA A 170 11.11 -13.52 -6.42
C ALA A 170 10.98 -14.80 -5.60
N ASP A 171 11.29 -15.92 -6.22
CA ASP A 171 11.53 -17.20 -5.59
C ASP A 171 13.01 -17.62 -5.76
N ASN A 172 13.32 -18.88 -5.47
CA ASN A 172 14.68 -19.42 -5.62
C ASN A 172 15.17 -19.44 -7.09
N GLY A 173 14.28 -19.32 -8.07
CA GLY A 173 14.58 -19.25 -9.50
C GLY A 173 14.71 -17.85 -10.05
N GLY A 174 14.49 -16.82 -9.25
CA GLY A 174 14.57 -15.41 -9.65
C GLY A 174 13.22 -14.67 -9.64
N PRO A 175 13.09 -13.55 -10.35
CA PRO A 175 11.86 -12.78 -10.40
C PRO A 175 10.67 -13.55 -10.98
N ILE A 176 9.57 -13.58 -10.22
CA ILE A 176 8.29 -14.19 -10.60
C ILE A 176 7.18 -13.15 -10.76
N GLY A 177 7.39 -11.91 -10.29
CA GLY A 177 6.41 -10.84 -10.45
C GLY A 177 7.01 -9.46 -10.22
N ALA A 178 6.44 -8.45 -10.84
CA ALA A 178 6.71 -7.04 -10.60
C ALA A 178 5.38 -6.31 -10.39
N LEU A 179 5.28 -5.50 -9.33
CA LEU A 179 4.06 -4.81 -8.94
C LEU A 179 4.36 -3.35 -8.58
N ALA A 180 3.44 -2.48 -8.93
CA ALA A 180 3.40 -1.10 -8.49
C ALA A 180 1.94 -0.62 -8.48
N ALA A 181 1.68 0.52 -7.84
CA ALA A 181 0.36 1.14 -7.88
C ALA A 181 0.45 2.67 -7.87
N SER A 182 -0.63 3.33 -8.25
CA SER A 182 -0.85 4.76 -8.02
C SER A 182 -1.97 4.98 -7.01
N GLY A 183 -1.91 6.08 -6.22
CA GLY A 183 -2.97 6.39 -5.27
C GLY A 183 -2.54 6.97 -3.93
N GLY A 184 -1.35 7.54 -3.81
CA GLY A 184 -0.84 8.08 -2.54
C GLY A 184 -0.65 6.97 -1.50
N TYR A 185 -1.12 7.17 -0.27
CA TYR A 185 -1.06 6.14 0.79
C TYR A 185 -1.90 4.89 0.51
N ARG A 186 -2.76 4.91 -0.50
CA ARG A 186 -3.54 3.74 -0.93
C ARG A 186 -2.75 2.76 -1.79
N ILE A 187 -1.53 3.15 -2.19
CA ILE A 187 -0.61 2.29 -2.96
C ILE A 187 -0.27 1.03 -2.17
N GLN A 188 0.08 1.17 -0.87
CA GLN A 188 0.43 0.05 0.00
C GLN A 188 -0.70 -0.97 0.07
N THR A 189 -1.90 -0.48 0.32
CA THR A 189 -3.09 -1.33 0.42
C THR A 189 -3.39 -2.04 -0.90
N ALA A 190 -3.32 -1.32 -2.03
CA ALA A 190 -3.58 -1.90 -3.35
C ALA A 190 -2.57 -3.00 -3.70
N VAL A 191 -1.29 -2.76 -3.43
CA VAL A 191 -0.22 -3.74 -3.66
C VAL A 191 -0.35 -4.93 -2.71
N LEU A 192 -0.66 -4.69 -1.42
CA LEU A 192 -0.90 -5.74 -0.43
C LEU A 192 -2.01 -6.69 -0.88
N HIS A 193 -3.18 -6.15 -1.23
CA HIS A 193 -4.30 -6.98 -1.70
C HIS A 193 -3.95 -7.77 -2.95
N ALA A 194 -3.30 -7.13 -3.95
CA ALA A 194 -2.88 -7.84 -5.16
C ALA A 194 -1.91 -8.98 -4.86
N LEU A 195 -1.00 -8.80 -3.89
CA LEU A 195 -0.09 -9.86 -3.42
C LEU A 195 -0.85 -11.01 -2.74
N LEU A 196 -1.70 -10.70 -1.75
CA LEU A 196 -2.45 -11.71 -1.00
C LEU A 196 -3.38 -12.51 -1.91
N HIS A 197 -4.16 -11.83 -2.75
CA HIS A 197 -5.03 -12.50 -3.72
C HIS A 197 -4.24 -13.42 -4.65
N ARG A 198 -3.05 -13.01 -5.09
CA ARG A 198 -2.22 -13.82 -6.00
C ARG A 198 -1.50 -14.96 -5.30
N LEU A 199 -0.89 -14.69 -4.13
CA LEU A 199 0.03 -15.62 -3.48
C LEU A 199 -0.67 -16.55 -2.49
N GLU A 200 -1.62 -16.02 -1.70
CA GLU A 200 -2.34 -16.81 -0.69
C GLU A 200 -3.57 -17.52 -1.29
N HIS A 201 -4.34 -16.79 -2.12
CA HIS A 201 -5.58 -17.33 -2.69
C HIS A 201 -5.43 -17.86 -4.11
N GLY A 202 -4.27 -17.71 -4.73
CA GLY A 202 -3.97 -18.27 -6.05
C GLY A 202 -4.78 -17.69 -7.20
N LEU A 203 -5.38 -16.51 -7.04
CA LEU A 203 -6.17 -15.88 -8.10
C LEU A 203 -5.29 -15.64 -9.34
N ASP A 204 -5.91 -15.66 -10.51
CA ASP A 204 -5.28 -15.19 -11.74
C ASP A 204 -4.81 -13.73 -11.61
N PRO A 205 -3.71 -13.30 -12.28
CA PRO A 205 -3.15 -11.96 -12.13
C PRO A 205 -4.15 -10.81 -12.31
N GLN A 206 -5.03 -10.89 -13.31
CA GLN A 206 -6.03 -9.85 -13.53
C GLN A 206 -7.13 -9.91 -12.47
N ALA A 207 -7.61 -11.09 -12.10
CA ALA A 207 -8.58 -11.28 -11.04
C ALA A 207 -8.06 -10.76 -9.69
N ALA A 208 -6.78 -10.98 -9.38
CA ALA A 208 -6.15 -10.46 -8.17
C ALA A 208 -6.13 -8.93 -8.10
N ILE A 209 -5.98 -8.26 -9.26
CA ILE A 209 -6.05 -6.80 -9.37
C ILE A 209 -7.48 -6.28 -9.33
N ASP A 210 -8.42 -6.99 -9.95
CA ASP A 210 -9.81 -6.55 -10.06
C ASP A 210 -10.63 -6.80 -8.79
N ALA A 211 -10.17 -7.68 -7.91
CA ALA A 211 -10.85 -8.00 -6.67
C ALA A 211 -11.14 -6.75 -5.81
N PRO A 212 -12.26 -6.75 -5.07
CA PRO A 212 -12.59 -5.69 -4.13
C PRO A 212 -11.49 -5.50 -3.08
N ARG A 213 -11.30 -4.27 -2.62
CA ARG A 213 -10.27 -3.91 -1.64
C ARG A 213 -10.83 -3.09 -0.49
N LEU A 214 -10.16 -3.15 0.63
CA LEU A 214 -10.33 -2.20 1.73
C LEU A 214 -9.17 -1.21 1.79
N HIS A 215 -9.33 -0.12 2.53
CA HIS A 215 -8.25 0.79 2.87
C HIS A 215 -8.44 1.36 4.28
N THR A 216 -7.33 1.49 5.00
CA THR A 216 -7.27 2.20 6.29
C THR A 216 -5.88 2.79 6.46
N GLU A 217 -5.81 3.97 7.08
CA GLU A 217 -4.54 4.66 7.40
C GLU A 217 -4.38 4.88 8.93
N SER A 218 -5.22 4.36 9.76
CA SER A 218 -5.25 4.46 11.24
C SER A 218 -6.64 4.67 11.82
N ALA A 219 -7.46 5.52 11.25
CA ALA A 219 -8.81 5.79 11.74
C ALA A 219 -9.81 5.74 10.59
N GLY A 220 -10.72 4.80 10.65
CA GLY A 220 -11.73 4.60 9.61
C GLY A 220 -11.33 3.54 8.60
N LEU A 221 -12.28 2.69 8.28
CA LEU A 221 -12.15 1.61 7.32
C LEU A 221 -12.98 1.95 6.09
N GLU A 222 -12.34 2.10 4.95
CA GLU A 222 -12.99 2.28 3.65
C GLU A 222 -13.09 0.93 2.94
N LEU A 223 -14.26 0.56 2.45
CA LEU A 223 -14.51 -0.67 1.71
C LEU A 223 -14.97 -0.36 0.28
N ASP A 224 -14.44 -1.11 -0.68
CA ASP A 224 -14.96 -1.12 -2.05
C ASP A 224 -16.43 -1.54 -2.03
N ALA A 225 -17.30 -0.77 -2.70
CA ALA A 225 -18.75 -1.02 -2.73
C ALA A 225 -19.13 -2.40 -3.32
N ARG A 226 -18.21 -3.08 -3.98
CA ARG A 226 -18.39 -4.45 -4.50
C ARG A 226 -18.21 -5.53 -3.42
N ILE A 227 -17.73 -5.17 -2.22
CA ILE A 227 -17.68 -6.09 -1.08
C ILE A 227 -19.12 -6.40 -0.67
N ASP A 228 -19.40 -7.69 -0.48
CA ASP A 228 -20.75 -8.14 -0.17
C ASP A 228 -21.24 -7.69 1.21
N GLN A 229 -22.55 -7.65 1.37
CA GLN A 229 -23.18 -7.15 2.60
C GLN A 229 -22.86 -8.02 3.81
N ALA A 230 -22.66 -9.34 3.65
CA ALA A 230 -22.35 -10.25 4.75
C ALA A 230 -20.95 -9.93 5.32
N THR A 231 -19.98 -9.64 4.46
CA THR A 231 -18.65 -9.17 4.87
C THR A 231 -18.73 -7.83 5.61
N VAL A 232 -19.51 -6.87 5.10
CA VAL A 232 -19.72 -5.57 5.76
C VAL A 232 -20.32 -5.74 7.14
N ASP A 233 -21.34 -6.58 7.28
CA ASP A 233 -22.03 -6.82 8.54
C ASP A 233 -21.14 -7.62 9.52
N GLY A 234 -20.33 -8.55 9.02
CA GLY A 234 -19.31 -9.25 9.80
C GLY A 234 -18.28 -8.29 10.39
N LEU A 235 -17.77 -7.35 9.58
CA LEU A 235 -16.84 -6.32 10.03
C LEU A 235 -17.47 -5.39 11.10
N ARG A 236 -18.74 -5.03 10.93
CA ARG A 236 -19.48 -4.26 11.95
C ARG A 236 -19.65 -5.04 13.25
N ALA A 237 -19.93 -6.34 13.16
CA ALA A 237 -20.04 -7.20 14.33
C ALA A 237 -18.71 -7.31 15.09
N LEU A 238 -17.57 -7.25 14.39
CA LEU A 238 -16.23 -7.18 14.97
C LEU A 238 -15.90 -5.80 15.56
N GLY A 239 -16.75 -4.79 15.36
CA GLY A 239 -16.58 -3.45 15.93
C GLY A 239 -15.98 -2.41 14.96
N HIS A 240 -15.69 -2.78 13.71
CA HIS A 240 -15.31 -1.81 12.70
C HIS A 240 -16.46 -0.87 12.31
N ARG A 241 -16.11 0.29 11.77
CA ARG A 241 -17.07 1.27 11.24
C ARG A 241 -16.79 1.54 9.77
N PRO A 242 -17.07 0.56 8.88
CA PRO A 242 -16.72 0.69 7.49
C PRO A 242 -17.57 1.74 6.78
N ALA A 243 -16.92 2.55 5.94
CA ALA A 243 -17.54 3.41 4.95
C ALA A 243 -17.41 2.76 3.57
N LEU A 244 -18.50 2.72 2.79
CA LEU A 244 -18.48 2.18 1.42
C LEU A 244 -18.06 3.28 0.44
N GLY A 245 -17.05 3.01 -0.38
CA GLY A 245 -16.60 3.85 -1.47
C GLY A 245 -16.95 3.26 -2.83
N ASP A 246 -17.41 4.08 -3.76
CA ASP A 246 -17.79 3.62 -5.11
C ASP A 246 -16.59 3.19 -5.99
N GLY A 247 -15.39 3.54 -5.56
CA GLY A 247 -14.17 3.18 -6.29
C GLY A 247 -14.02 3.86 -7.64
N ALA A 248 -14.93 4.77 -8.02
CA ALA A 248 -14.94 5.44 -9.30
C ALA A 248 -14.24 6.81 -9.27
N GLY A 249 -13.73 7.21 -10.42
CA GLY A 249 -13.19 8.56 -10.64
C GLY A 249 -11.85 8.86 -9.97
N TRP A 250 -11.46 10.13 -10.02
CA TRP A 250 -10.17 10.63 -9.50
C TRP A 250 -10.05 10.59 -7.97
N GLY A 251 -11.18 10.51 -7.27
CA GLY A 251 -11.26 10.39 -5.82
C GLY A 251 -11.30 8.94 -5.31
N ASN A 252 -10.97 7.96 -6.15
CA ASN A 252 -11.01 6.54 -5.80
C ASN A 252 -10.18 6.24 -4.55
N PRO A 253 -10.80 5.73 -3.46
CA PRO A 253 -10.11 5.44 -2.20
C PRO A 253 -9.23 4.19 -2.25
N PHE A 254 -9.11 3.49 -3.38
CA PHE A 254 -8.49 2.16 -3.44
C PHE A 254 -7.32 2.08 -4.39
N GLY A 255 -6.37 2.87 -4.43
CA GLY A 255 -5.18 2.73 -5.26
C GLY A 255 -5.37 1.90 -6.56
N ARG A 256 -4.49 2.03 -7.51
CA ARG A 256 -4.63 1.41 -8.85
C ARG A 256 -3.38 0.62 -9.17
N PRO A 257 -3.36 -0.69 -8.89
CA PRO A 257 -2.19 -1.53 -9.13
C PRO A 257 -2.04 -1.89 -10.60
N SER A 258 -0.79 -2.12 -10.98
CA SER A 258 -0.39 -2.83 -12.20
C SER A 258 0.62 -3.89 -11.83
N ALA A 259 0.62 -5.00 -12.54
CA ALA A 259 1.52 -6.10 -12.30
C ALA A 259 1.90 -6.82 -13.60
N VAL A 260 3.01 -7.51 -13.57
CA VAL A 260 3.34 -8.57 -14.52
C VAL A 260 3.83 -9.76 -13.72
N TRP A 261 3.35 -10.94 -14.07
CA TRP A 261 3.68 -12.20 -13.40
C TRP A 261 4.22 -13.21 -14.38
N ARG A 262 5.17 -14.02 -13.92
CA ARG A 262 5.65 -15.20 -14.63
C ARG A 262 4.88 -16.42 -14.12
N THR A 263 4.30 -17.18 -15.02
CA THR A 263 3.67 -18.46 -14.70
C THR A 263 4.73 -19.54 -14.45
N LYS A 264 4.32 -20.67 -13.84
CA LYS A 264 5.19 -21.84 -13.71
C LYS A 264 5.67 -22.40 -15.05
N ALA A 265 4.93 -22.16 -16.13
CA ALA A 265 5.31 -22.52 -17.50
C ALA A 265 6.23 -21.48 -18.18
N GLY A 266 6.60 -20.41 -17.49
CA GLY A 266 7.48 -19.35 -17.98
C GLY A 266 6.77 -18.24 -18.77
N ALA A 267 5.47 -18.35 -19.02
CA ALA A 267 4.72 -17.31 -19.72
C ALA A 267 4.58 -16.06 -18.85
N LEU A 268 4.67 -14.87 -19.45
CA LEU A 268 4.42 -13.59 -18.80
C LEU A 268 2.94 -13.24 -18.90
N VAL A 269 2.33 -12.83 -17.80
CA VAL A 269 0.92 -12.42 -17.71
C VAL A 269 0.85 -11.02 -17.11
N PRO A 270 0.64 -9.99 -17.92
CA PRO A 270 0.45 -8.63 -17.43
C PRO A 270 -0.98 -8.43 -16.95
N ALA A 271 -1.15 -7.54 -15.97
CA ALA A 271 -2.44 -7.16 -15.42
C ALA A 271 -2.45 -5.69 -15.03
N SER A 272 -3.58 -5.00 -15.20
CA SER A 272 -3.70 -3.59 -14.87
C SER A 272 -5.11 -3.25 -14.41
N ASP A 273 -5.21 -2.32 -13.44
CA ASP A 273 -6.49 -1.84 -12.93
C ASP A 273 -7.21 -0.98 -13.98
N ALA A 274 -8.31 -1.47 -14.49
CA ALA A 274 -9.12 -0.82 -15.53
C ALA A 274 -9.70 0.53 -15.07
N ARG A 275 -9.83 0.77 -13.76
CA ARG A 275 -10.34 2.04 -13.21
C ARG A 275 -9.41 3.23 -13.47
N ALA A 276 -8.16 2.99 -13.87
CA ALA A 276 -7.17 4.02 -14.15
C ALA A 276 -6.84 4.19 -15.63
N GLY A 277 -7.54 3.49 -16.52
CA GLY A 277 -7.15 3.46 -17.94
C GLY A 277 -5.78 2.81 -18.17
N GLY A 278 -5.31 1.97 -17.24
CA GLY A 278 -4.07 1.21 -17.38
C GLY A 278 -4.18 0.20 -18.52
N VAL A 279 -3.05 -0.03 -19.21
CA VAL A 279 -2.95 -1.00 -20.30
C VAL A 279 -1.96 -2.08 -19.91
N ALA A 280 -2.33 -3.33 -20.17
CA ALA A 280 -1.45 -4.49 -20.05
C ALA A 280 -1.19 -5.02 -21.47
N ALA A 281 0.07 -5.18 -21.84
CA ALA A 281 0.47 -5.65 -23.17
C ALA A 281 1.57 -6.71 -23.08
N LEU A 282 1.58 -7.60 -24.07
CA LEU A 282 2.67 -8.55 -24.37
C LEU A 282 3.20 -8.22 -25.77
N ASP A 283 4.53 -8.20 -25.91
CA ASP A 283 5.22 -8.14 -27.21
C ASP A 283 5.56 -9.54 -27.72
#